data_54101149992f7a4dffede4d1e7a93c14
#
_entry.id   54101149992f7a4dffede4d1e7a93c14
#
_cell.length_a   1.000
_cell.length_b   1.000
_cell.length_c   1.000
_cell.angle_alpha   90.00
_cell.angle_beta   90.00
_cell.angle_gamma   90.00
#
_symmetry.space_group_name_H-M   'P 1'
#
loop_
_entity.id
_entity.type
_entity.pdbx_description
1 polymer ?
#
loop_
_entity_poly.entity_id
_entity_poly.type
_entity_poly.pdbx_seq_one_letter_code
_entity_poly.pdbx_strand_id
1 'polypeptide(L)'
;FDLKSDSLNPEGMMIKKQKIAILRQIVDQLKPKYRDLVKLRYFKEMSYEEIATILDTPLGTVKAQLHRSREQLFKILSGSRDFI
;
A
#
# COMPACT_ATOMS: atom_id res chain seq x y z
N PHE A 1 4.00 4.95 7.67
CA PHE A 1 4.26 3.52 7.56
C PHE A 1 5.68 3.30 7.06
N ASP A 2 6.58 3.03 7.99
CA ASP A 2 8.00 2.89 7.70
C ASP A 2 8.40 1.41 7.78
N LEU A 3 8.72 0.82 6.64
CA LEU A 3 9.11 -0.58 6.55
C LEU A 3 10.59 -0.80 6.87
N LYS A 4 11.37 0.26 7.05
CA LYS A 4 12.82 0.16 7.24
C LYS A 4 13.25 0.16 8.71
N SER A 5 12.40 0.60 9.61
CA SER A 5 12.76 0.82 11.02
C SER A 5 13.07 -0.44 11.80
N ASP A 6 12.55 -1.60 11.37
CA ASP A 6 12.68 -2.86 12.12
C ASP A 6 13.68 -3.84 11.49
N SER A 7 14.50 -3.39 10.55
CA SER A 7 15.32 -4.27 9.72
C SER A 7 16.40 -5.04 10.48
N LEU A 8 16.80 -4.59 11.67
CA LEU A 8 17.89 -5.20 12.44
C LEU A 8 17.44 -6.11 13.57
N ASN A 9 16.11 -6.20 13.83
CA ASN A 9 15.55 -6.99 14.92
C ASN A 9 14.79 -8.18 14.37
N PRO A 10 15.21 -9.44 14.68
CA PRO A 10 14.48 -10.63 14.18
C PRO A 10 13.00 -10.65 14.54
N GLU A 11 12.65 -10.24 15.76
CA GLU A 11 11.23 -10.15 16.16
C GLU A 11 10.52 -9.06 15.38
N GLY A 12 11.17 -7.92 15.21
CA GLY A 12 10.65 -6.83 14.38
C GLY A 12 10.46 -7.25 12.93
N MET A 13 11.38 -8.07 12.41
CA MET A 13 11.26 -8.59 11.05
C MET A 13 10.07 -9.52 10.90
N MET A 14 9.78 -10.37 11.87
CA MET A 14 8.60 -11.24 11.85
C MET A 14 7.31 -10.43 11.89
N ILE A 15 7.24 -9.44 12.77
CA ILE A 15 6.08 -8.54 12.86
C ILE A 15 5.90 -7.79 11.55
N LYS A 16 6.98 -7.33 10.96
CA LYS A 16 6.95 -6.64 9.67
C LYS A 16 6.40 -7.54 8.57
N LYS A 17 6.85 -8.80 8.50
CA LYS A 17 6.35 -9.77 7.53
C LYS A 17 4.86 -10.03 7.72
N GLN A 18 4.42 -10.16 8.97
CA GLN A 18 3.00 -10.35 9.29
C GLN A 18 2.16 -9.15 8.86
N LYS A 19 2.65 -7.93 9.12
CA LYS A 19 1.96 -6.70 8.72
C LYS A 19 1.87 -6.60 7.20
N ILE A 20 2.92 -6.95 6.49
CA ILE A 20 2.92 -6.94 5.03
C ILE A 20 1.92 -7.96 4.48
N ALA A 21 1.88 -9.16 5.06
CA ALA A 21 0.94 -10.20 4.64
C ALA A 21 -0.51 -9.74 4.82
N ILE A 22 -0.82 -9.16 5.99
CA ILE A 22 -2.15 -8.61 6.28
C ILE A 22 -2.48 -7.47 5.30
N LEU A 23 -1.53 -6.58 5.08
CA LEU A 23 -1.73 -5.45 4.17
C LEU A 23 -1.99 -5.92 2.75
N ARG A 24 -1.29 -6.95 2.29
CA ARG A 24 -1.54 -7.54 0.96
C ARG A 24 -2.94 -8.10 0.84
N GLN A 25 -3.43 -8.77 1.87
CA GLN A 25 -4.80 -9.29 1.89
C GLN A 25 -5.81 -8.15 1.77
N ILE A 26 -5.59 -7.06 2.49
CA ILE A 26 -6.46 -5.89 2.45
C ILE A 26 -6.38 -5.22 1.07
N VAL A 27 -5.19 -5.07 0.54
CA VAL A 27 -4.98 -4.47 -0.79
C VAL A 27 -5.68 -5.28 -1.87
N ASP A 28 -5.68 -6.61 -1.77
CA ASP A 28 -6.36 -7.46 -2.74
C ASP A 28 -7.88 -7.28 -2.74
N GLN A 29 -8.46 -6.67 -1.70
CA GLN A 29 -9.88 -6.32 -1.66
C GLN A 29 -10.18 -5.02 -2.40
N LEU A 30 -9.17 -4.24 -2.74
CA LEU A 30 -9.36 -3.00 -3.51
C LEU A 30 -9.72 -3.31 -4.96
N LYS A 31 -10.35 -2.34 -5.61
CA LYS A 31 -10.56 -2.41 -7.06
C LYS A 31 -9.20 -2.53 -7.76
N PRO A 32 -9.12 -3.26 -8.89
CA PRO A 32 -7.82 -3.50 -9.57
C PRO A 32 -7.00 -2.23 -9.81
N LYS A 33 -7.66 -1.14 -10.18
CA LYS A 33 -7.04 0.15 -10.43
C LYS A 33 -6.28 0.68 -9.19
N TYR A 34 -6.93 0.64 -8.04
CA TYR A 34 -6.33 1.11 -6.78
C TYR A 34 -5.30 0.12 -6.25
N ARG A 35 -5.59 -1.16 -6.40
CA ARG A 35 -4.69 -2.22 -5.96
C ARG A 35 -3.32 -2.10 -6.62
N ASP A 36 -3.28 -1.92 -7.93
CA ASP A 36 -2.02 -1.81 -8.66
C ASP A 36 -1.22 -0.58 -8.24
N LEU A 37 -1.90 0.55 -8.04
CA LEU A 37 -1.26 1.78 -7.58
C LEU A 37 -0.63 1.61 -6.20
N VAL A 38 -1.36 1.00 -5.27
CA VAL A 38 -0.87 0.78 -3.92
C VAL A 38 0.33 -0.17 -3.93
N LYS A 39 0.27 -1.23 -4.72
CA LYS A 39 1.38 -2.17 -4.84
C LYS A 39 2.63 -1.50 -5.40
N LEU A 40 2.50 -0.68 -6.43
CA LEU A 40 3.64 0.04 -7.00
C LEU A 40 4.24 1.03 -6.01
N ARG A 41 3.40 1.75 -5.27
CA ARG A 41 3.88 2.76 -4.35
C ARG A 41 4.48 2.18 -3.07
N TYR A 42 3.81 1.23 -2.44
CA TYR A 42 4.18 0.75 -1.12
C TYR A 42 4.99 -0.53 -1.11
N PHE A 43 4.73 -1.46 -2.01
CA PHE A 43 5.49 -2.70 -2.06
C PHE A 43 6.72 -2.60 -2.96
N LYS A 44 6.62 -1.85 -4.05
CA LYS A 44 7.74 -1.63 -4.98
C LYS A 44 8.51 -0.34 -4.69
N GLU A 45 8.03 0.46 -3.75
CA GLU A 45 8.65 1.72 -3.33
C GLU A 45 8.94 2.68 -4.48
N MET A 46 8.06 2.73 -5.47
CA MET A 46 8.23 3.61 -6.62
C MET A 46 7.79 5.03 -6.32
N SER A 47 8.46 5.99 -6.94
CA SER A 47 8.05 7.40 -6.86
C SER A 47 6.76 7.63 -7.65
N TYR A 48 6.08 8.74 -7.36
CA TYR A 48 4.87 9.11 -8.12
C TYR A 48 5.18 9.27 -9.60
N GLU A 49 6.34 9.86 -9.91
CA GLU A 49 6.79 10.08 -11.29
C GLU A 49 7.03 8.74 -12.00
N GLU A 50 7.66 7.80 -11.33
CA GLU A 50 7.89 6.46 -11.87
C GLU A 50 6.58 5.75 -12.16
N ILE A 51 5.63 5.82 -11.22
CA ILE A 51 4.31 5.22 -11.39
C ILE A 51 3.59 5.87 -12.57
N ALA A 52 3.64 7.19 -12.68
CA ALA A 52 3.02 7.91 -13.77
C ALA A 52 3.58 7.46 -15.13
N THR A 53 4.89 7.25 -15.20
CA THR A 53 5.55 6.77 -16.41
C THR A 53 5.13 5.35 -16.76
N ILE A 54 5.15 4.45 -15.78
CA ILE A 54 4.82 3.03 -16.01
C ILE A 54 3.36 2.86 -16.43
N LEU A 55 2.45 3.59 -15.79
CA LEU A 55 1.02 3.48 -16.08
C LEU A 55 0.57 4.41 -17.22
N ASP A 56 1.50 5.19 -17.78
CA ASP A 56 1.20 6.17 -18.81
C ASP A 56 0.03 7.07 -18.39
N THR A 57 0.13 7.59 -17.18
CA THR A 57 -0.93 8.38 -16.51
C THR A 57 -0.34 9.70 -16.03
N PRO A 58 -1.05 10.82 -16.15
CA PRO A 58 -0.57 12.10 -15.63
C PRO A 58 -0.27 12.06 -14.14
N LEU A 59 0.78 12.76 -13.72
CA LEU A 59 1.23 12.75 -12.32
C LEU A 59 0.12 13.18 -11.36
N GLY A 60 -0.64 14.21 -11.70
CA GLY A 60 -1.75 14.68 -10.87
C GLY A 60 -2.83 13.63 -10.70
N THR A 61 -3.09 12.85 -11.74
CA THR A 61 -4.04 11.75 -11.68
C THR A 61 -3.54 10.63 -10.77
N VAL A 62 -2.24 10.30 -10.85
CA VAL A 62 -1.62 9.30 -9.96
C VAL A 62 -1.77 9.71 -8.50
N LYS A 63 -1.48 10.97 -8.19
CA LYS A 63 -1.62 11.49 -6.83
C LYS A 63 -3.06 11.41 -6.33
N ALA A 64 -4.02 11.80 -7.16
CA ALA A 64 -5.43 11.76 -6.80
C ALA A 64 -5.92 10.34 -6.58
N GLN A 65 -5.52 9.41 -7.45
CA GLN A 65 -5.92 8.02 -7.35
C GLN A 65 -5.28 7.33 -6.15
N LEU A 66 -4.04 7.67 -5.80
CA LEU A 66 -3.40 7.15 -4.60
C LEU A 66 -4.10 7.66 -3.34
N HIS A 67 -4.52 8.91 -3.33
CA HIS A 67 -5.29 9.45 -2.22
C HIS A 67 -6.60 8.67 -2.03
N ARG A 68 -7.33 8.42 -3.11
CA ARG A 68 -8.57 7.63 -3.07
C ARG A 68 -8.30 6.19 -2.63
N SER A 69 -7.19 5.61 -3.05
CA SER A 69 -6.78 4.27 -2.63
C SER A 69 -6.60 4.20 -1.11
N ARG A 70 -5.97 5.21 -0.53
CA ARG A 70 -5.79 5.30 0.92
C ARG A 70 -7.12 5.40 1.64
N GLU A 71 -8.05 6.19 1.12
CA GLU A 71 -9.39 6.30 1.70
C GLU A 71 -10.10 4.94 1.70
N GLN A 72 -10.01 4.19 0.61
CA GLN A 72 -10.59 2.86 0.52
C GLN A 72 -9.93 1.89 1.52
N LEU A 73 -8.61 1.95 1.65
CA LEU A 73 -7.89 1.14 2.63
C LEU A 73 -8.36 1.45 4.05
N PHE A 74 -8.53 2.72 4.40
CA PHE A 74 -9.03 3.10 5.70
C PHE A 74 -10.42 2.56 5.96
N LYS A 75 -11.29 2.60 4.97
CA LYS A 75 -12.64 2.04 5.09
C LYS A 75 -12.62 0.54 5.36
N ILE A 76 -11.78 -0.19 4.65
CA ILE A 76 -11.63 -1.63 4.85
C ILE A 76 -11.08 -1.92 6.24
N LEU A 77 -10.04 -1.19 6.67
CA LEU A 77 -9.44 -1.34 7.99
C LEU A 77 -10.43 -1.02 9.10
N SER A 78 -11.24 0.02 8.93
CA SER A 78 -12.25 0.40 9.91
C SER A 78 -13.36 -0.64 10.03
N GLY A 79 -13.66 -1.34 8.94
CA GLY A 79 -14.65 -2.41 8.94
C GLY A 79 -14.12 -3.75 9.42
N SER A 80 -12.79 -3.88 9.53
CA SER A 80 -12.13 -5.16 9.87
C SER A 80 -11.50 -5.08 11.25
N ARG A 81 -12.33 -5.12 12.29
CA ARG A 81 -11.86 -5.02 13.68
C ARG A 81 -10.92 -6.14 14.08
N ASP A 82 -10.90 -7.23 13.34
CA ASP A 82 -10.04 -8.38 13.62
C ASP A 82 -8.55 -8.05 13.42
N PHE A 83 -8.23 -6.93 12.79
CA PHE A 83 -6.85 -6.49 12.57
C PHE A 83 -6.35 -5.52 13.65
N ILE A 84 -7.16 -5.21 14.61
CA ILE A 84 -6.81 -4.22 15.66
C ILE A 84 -6.36 -4.92 16.93
#